data_11cf33368a2b8efba7819fd654f199be
#
_entry.id   11cf33368a2b8efba7819fd654f199be
#
_cell.length_a   1.000
_cell.length_b   1.000
_cell.length_c   1.000
_cell.angle_alpha   90.00
_cell.angle_beta   90.00
_cell.angle_gamma   90.00
#
_symmetry.space_group_name_H-M   'P 1'
#
loop_
_entity.id
_entity.type
_entity.pdbx_description
1 polymer ?
#
loop_
_entity_poly.entity_id
_entity_poly.type
_entity_poly.pdbx_seq_one_letter_code
_entity_poly.pdbx_strand_id
1 'polypeptide(L)'
;MYKRQLFTEGARAALWYSQSLQMADTLVEAPKMFREMNGIKLENVQLPNALETFWYCRNIDLKNVQIDKADYLFIHSENINIQHYAQNGNYSFQYCKNVEIRNAVINSKDAFWNTENVTVYDSEINGEYLGWHSKNLRLVNCKISGTQPLCYAHDLMMENCTMADDCDLAFEYSSVQATINSPIRSVKNPRTGSITAGSYGEVILDENIKACLLYTS
;
A
#
# COMPACT_ATOMS: atom_id res chain seq x y z
N MET A 1 18.58 -30.57 -3.35
CA MET A 1 17.21 -30.81 -2.86
C MET A 1 16.99 -29.88 -1.68
N TYR A 2 16.40 -28.70 -1.92
CA TYR A 2 16.13 -27.73 -0.85
C TYR A 2 14.98 -28.27 -0.01
N LYS A 3 15.20 -28.47 1.28
CA LYS A 3 14.12 -28.83 2.19
C LYS A 3 13.29 -27.56 2.43
N ARG A 4 12.08 -27.53 1.93
CA ARG A 4 11.10 -26.48 2.20
C ARG A 4 10.80 -26.51 3.71
N GLN A 5 11.05 -25.38 4.40
CA GLN A 5 10.65 -25.23 5.79
C GLN A 5 9.14 -25.04 5.87
N LEU A 6 8.55 -25.49 6.95
CA LEU A 6 7.10 -25.38 7.18
C LEU A 6 6.84 -24.91 8.63
N PHE A 7 6.08 -23.80 8.74
CA PHE A 7 5.46 -23.40 10.01
C PHE A 7 3.96 -23.65 9.91
N THR A 8 3.48 -24.66 10.61
CA THR A 8 2.06 -25.05 10.62
C THR A 8 1.21 -24.06 11.44
N GLU A 9 -0.11 -24.12 11.31
CA GLU A 9 -1.04 -23.26 12.03
C GLU A 9 -0.82 -23.22 13.55
N GLY A 10 -0.35 -24.30 14.15
CA GLY A 10 -0.02 -24.38 15.57
C GLY A 10 1.18 -23.53 16.01
N ALA A 11 2.01 -23.06 15.07
CA ALA A 11 3.14 -22.18 15.36
C ALA A 11 2.76 -20.70 15.56
N ARG A 12 1.49 -20.37 15.75
CA ARG A 12 1.00 -19.01 16.01
C ARG A 12 1.86 -18.30 17.06
N ALA A 13 2.28 -17.06 16.76
CA ALA A 13 3.08 -16.20 17.64
C ALA A 13 4.50 -16.73 17.99
N ALA A 14 4.98 -17.77 17.32
CA ALA A 14 6.27 -18.40 17.67
C ALA A 14 7.49 -17.49 17.52
N LEU A 15 7.41 -16.46 16.68
CA LEU A 15 8.52 -15.55 16.36
C LEU A 15 8.34 -14.13 16.93
N TRP A 16 7.42 -13.92 17.84
CA TRP A 16 7.22 -12.61 18.47
C TRP A 16 8.47 -12.17 19.25
N TYR A 17 8.79 -10.88 19.20
CA TYR A 17 9.94 -10.25 19.88
C TYR A 17 11.32 -10.76 19.42
N SER A 18 11.36 -11.59 18.37
CA SER A 18 12.64 -12.08 17.82
C SER A 18 13.39 -10.97 17.09
N GLN A 19 14.69 -11.15 16.90
CA GLN A 19 15.54 -10.19 16.20
C GLN A 19 16.37 -10.86 15.12
N SER A 20 16.64 -10.11 14.05
CA SER A 20 17.53 -10.52 12.95
C SER A 20 17.14 -11.86 12.32
N LEU A 21 15.83 -12.06 12.09
CA LEU A 21 15.30 -13.26 11.42
C LEU A 21 15.66 -13.24 9.93
N GLN A 22 16.17 -14.35 9.42
CA GLN A 22 16.29 -14.62 8.00
C GLN A 22 15.58 -15.93 7.67
N MET A 23 14.72 -15.92 6.65
CA MET A 23 13.94 -17.07 6.24
C MET A 23 13.90 -17.12 4.70
N ALA A 24 14.14 -18.30 4.14
CA ALA A 24 14.06 -18.53 2.71
C ALA A 24 13.34 -19.84 2.37
N ASP A 25 12.74 -19.91 1.17
CA ASP A 25 12.10 -21.10 0.62
C ASP A 25 11.12 -21.78 1.60
N THR A 26 10.30 -20.96 2.30
CA THR A 26 9.51 -21.39 3.45
C THR A 26 8.01 -21.21 3.20
N LEU A 27 7.19 -22.14 3.69
CA LEU A 27 5.76 -22.02 3.83
C LEU A 27 5.40 -21.72 5.29
N VAL A 28 4.69 -20.60 5.54
CA VAL A 28 4.25 -20.17 6.87
C VAL A 28 2.73 -20.18 6.90
N GLU A 29 2.12 -21.23 7.40
CA GLU A 29 0.65 -21.37 7.51
C GLU A 29 0.08 -20.71 8.77
N ALA A 30 0.94 -20.46 9.75
CA ALA A 30 0.55 -19.87 11.02
C ALA A 30 0.19 -18.38 10.89
N PRO A 31 -0.93 -17.93 11.45
CA PRO A 31 -1.26 -16.52 11.56
C PRO A 31 -0.45 -15.83 12.66
N LYS A 32 -0.41 -14.51 12.65
CA LYS A 32 0.17 -13.65 13.71
C LYS A 32 1.65 -13.93 14.00
N MET A 33 2.41 -14.31 12.97
CA MET A 33 3.78 -14.81 13.14
C MET A 33 4.79 -13.76 13.56
N PHE A 34 4.73 -12.58 12.97
CA PHE A 34 5.75 -11.55 13.14
C PHE A 34 5.16 -10.35 13.87
N ARG A 35 5.62 -10.13 15.09
CA ARG A 35 5.18 -9.00 15.90
C ARG A 35 6.30 -8.46 16.78
N GLU A 36 6.41 -7.12 16.84
CA GLU A 36 7.41 -6.42 17.66
C GLU A 36 8.85 -6.91 17.40
N MET A 37 9.14 -7.19 16.13
CA MET A 37 10.43 -7.71 15.69
C MET A 37 11.29 -6.60 15.07
N ASN A 38 12.60 -6.78 15.16
CA ASN A 38 13.55 -5.89 14.50
C ASN A 38 14.53 -6.70 13.64
N GLY A 39 14.52 -6.41 12.33
CA GLY A 39 15.32 -7.13 11.36
C GLY A 39 14.64 -8.43 10.90
N ILE A 40 13.84 -8.32 9.84
CA ILE A 40 13.15 -9.45 9.20
C ILE A 40 13.57 -9.48 7.73
N LYS A 41 14.14 -10.58 7.29
CA LYS A 41 14.42 -10.81 5.88
C LYS A 41 13.76 -12.11 5.40
N LEU A 42 12.84 -11.97 4.44
CA LEU A 42 12.16 -13.12 3.84
C LEU A 42 12.45 -13.17 2.35
N GLU A 43 12.82 -14.34 1.83
CA GLU A 43 13.04 -14.58 0.41
C GLU A 43 12.35 -15.88 -0.05
N ASN A 44 11.52 -15.81 -1.10
CA ASN A 44 10.73 -16.95 -1.61
C ASN A 44 9.83 -17.56 -0.52
N VAL A 45 9.04 -16.74 0.17
CA VAL A 45 8.20 -17.17 1.29
C VAL A 45 6.72 -17.06 0.92
N GLN A 46 5.94 -18.04 1.34
CA GLN A 46 4.48 -18.04 1.20
C GLN A 46 3.83 -18.01 2.58
N LEU A 47 2.87 -17.07 2.76
CA LEU A 47 2.06 -16.92 3.97
C LEU A 47 0.58 -17.00 3.61
N PRO A 48 -0.01 -18.21 3.44
CA PRO A 48 -1.41 -18.37 3.02
C PRO A 48 -2.44 -17.99 4.08
N ASN A 49 -2.01 -17.67 5.31
CA ASN A 49 -2.85 -17.26 6.42
C ASN A 49 -2.14 -16.19 7.27
N ALA A 50 -2.01 -14.98 6.73
CA ALA A 50 -1.20 -13.93 7.35
C ALA A 50 -2.00 -12.92 8.19
N LEU A 51 -3.12 -13.34 8.78
CA LEU A 51 -3.94 -12.49 9.65
C LEU A 51 -3.09 -11.83 10.75
N GLU A 52 -3.19 -10.51 10.91
CA GLU A 52 -2.52 -9.73 11.97
C GLU A 52 -1.00 -9.97 12.05
N THR A 53 -0.32 -9.99 10.92
CA THR A 53 1.12 -10.28 10.81
C THR A 53 1.91 -9.00 10.55
N PHE A 54 3.18 -8.95 10.95
CA PHE A 54 4.09 -7.80 10.89
C PHE A 54 3.62 -6.57 11.69
N TRP A 55 3.06 -6.74 12.85
CA TRP A 55 2.67 -5.62 13.70
C TRP A 55 3.84 -5.07 14.51
N TYR A 56 4.02 -3.74 14.51
CA TYR A 56 5.08 -3.04 15.25
C TYR A 56 6.49 -3.55 14.93
N CYS A 57 6.71 -4.00 13.70
CA CYS A 57 8.00 -4.51 13.24
C CYS A 57 8.85 -3.40 12.61
N ARG A 58 10.18 -3.59 12.61
CA ARG A 58 11.13 -2.65 12.03
C ARG A 58 12.15 -3.36 11.17
N ASN A 59 12.68 -2.63 10.16
CA ASN A 59 13.72 -3.14 9.27
C ASN A 59 13.33 -4.45 8.60
N ILE A 60 12.29 -4.36 7.75
CA ILE A 60 11.69 -5.49 7.05
C ILE A 60 12.15 -5.47 5.59
N ASP A 61 12.70 -6.58 5.11
CA ASP A 61 13.11 -6.80 3.73
C ASP A 61 12.43 -8.05 3.17
N LEU A 62 11.55 -7.87 2.19
CA LEU A 62 10.78 -8.95 1.57
C LEU A 62 11.10 -9.04 0.09
N LYS A 63 11.44 -10.23 -0.38
CA LYS A 63 11.70 -10.51 -1.78
C LYS A 63 10.99 -11.78 -2.24
N ASN A 64 10.19 -11.68 -3.29
CA ASN A 64 9.41 -12.78 -3.81
C ASN A 64 8.54 -13.45 -2.73
N VAL A 65 7.63 -12.65 -2.16
CA VAL A 65 6.77 -13.09 -1.05
C VAL A 65 5.31 -13.01 -1.48
N GLN A 66 4.57 -14.10 -1.23
CA GLN A 66 3.13 -14.18 -1.47
C GLN A 66 2.38 -14.31 -0.16
N ILE A 67 1.36 -13.47 0.01
CA ILE A 67 0.62 -13.35 1.27
C ILE A 67 -0.89 -13.38 1.00
N ASP A 68 -1.60 -14.27 1.68
CA ASP A 68 -3.04 -14.40 1.56
C ASP A 68 -3.72 -14.34 2.93
N LYS A 69 -5.03 -14.06 2.95
CA LYS A 69 -5.84 -13.84 4.16
C LYS A 69 -5.16 -12.86 5.12
N ALA A 70 -4.71 -11.75 4.57
CA ALA A 70 -3.77 -10.82 5.20
C ALA A 70 -4.48 -9.58 5.78
N ASP A 71 -5.58 -9.75 6.50
CA ASP A 71 -6.22 -8.63 7.17
C ASP A 71 -5.34 -8.08 8.29
N TYR A 72 -5.24 -6.74 8.35
CA TYR A 72 -4.43 -6.00 9.31
C TYR A 72 -2.93 -6.30 9.24
N LEU A 73 -2.36 -6.21 8.03
CA LEU A 73 -0.95 -6.49 7.76
C LEU A 73 -0.08 -5.24 7.93
N PHE A 74 1.12 -5.37 8.50
CA PHE A 74 2.12 -4.33 8.74
C PHE A 74 1.70 -3.15 9.65
N ILE A 75 0.71 -3.29 10.48
CA ILE A 75 0.24 -2.20 11.34
C ILE A 75 1.36 -1.60 12.20
N HIS A 76 1.55 -0.26 12.15
CA HIS A 76 2.57 0.48 12.89
C HIS A 76 4.02 0.02 12.67
N SER A 77 4.33 -0.51 11.50
CA SER A 77 5.68 -0.98 11.16
C SER A 77 6.47 0.07 10.37
N GLU A 78 7.79 -0.01 10.40
CA GLU A 78 8.66 0.99 9.78
C GLU A 78 9.91 0.42 9.12
N ASN A 79 10.47 1.19 8.17
CA ASN A 79 11.65 0.81 7.38
C ASN A 79 11.40 -0.51 6.65
N ILE A 80 10.47 -0.48 5.70
CA ILE A 80 10.00 -1.65 4.98
C ILE A 80 10.45 -1.56 3.52
N ASN A 81 11.15 -2.56 3.03
CA ASN A 81 11.54 -2.71 1.64
C ASN A 81 10.95 -3.99 1.06
N ILE A 82 10.22 -3.87 -0.05
CA ILE A 82 9.48 -4.99 -0.64
C ILE A 82 9.76 -5.04 -2.15
N GLN A 83 10.09 -6.22 -2.65
CA GLN A 83 10.30 -6.46 -4.07
C GLN A 83 9.69 -7.79 -4.53
N HIS A 84 8.93 -7.78 -5.64
CA HIS A 84 8.20 -8.94 -6.17
C HIS A 84 7.24 -9.53 -5.13
N TYR A 85 6.11 -8.90 -4.97
CA TYR A 85 5.20 -9.14 -3.87
C TYR A 85 3.75 -9.31 -4.35
N ALA A 86 3.01 -10.22 -3.75
CA ALA A 86 1.58 -10.34 -3.95
C ALA A 86 0.86 -10.47 -2.61
N GLN A 87 -0.23 -9.71 -2.44
CA GLN A 87 -1.01 -9.68 -1.21
C GLN A 87 -2.49 -9.68 -1.50
N ASN A 88 -3.24 -10.48 -0.71
CA ASN A 88 -4.69 -10.46 -0.64
C ASN A 88 -5.16 -10.36 0.82
N GLY A 89 -5.85 -9.27 1.15
CA GLY A 89 -6.38 -9.00 2.49
C GLY A 89 -6.51 -7.50 2.72
N ASN A 90 -7.21 -7.07 3.77
CA ASN A 90 -7.60 -5.69 4.00
C ASN A 90 -6.77 -5.00 5.09
N TYR A 91 -6.83 -3.67 5.12
CA TYR A 91 -6.23 -2.83 6.17
C TYR A 91 -4.71 -2.95 6.27
N SER A 92 -4.04 -3.04 5.11
CA SER A 92 -2.59 -3.22 5.05
C SER A 92 -1.82 -1.90 5.13
N PHE A 93 -0.63 -1.96 5.71
CA PHE A 93 0.31 -0.85 5.87
C PHE A 93 -0.21 0.35 6.67
N GLN A 94 -1.26 0.20 7.46
CA GLN A 94 -1.78 1.33 8.25
C GLN A 94 -0.76 1.82 9.28
N TYR A 95 -0.59 3.14 9.35
CA TYR A 95 0.36 3.81 10.26
C TYR A 95 1.83 3.43 10.04
N CYS A 96 2.16 2.88 8.86
CA CYS A 96 3.54 2.54 8.50
C CYS A 96 4.35 3.78 8.14
N LYS A 97 5.69 3.69 8.31
CA LYS A 97 6.62 4.73 7.94
C LYS A 97 7.81 4.20 7.15
N ASN A 98 8.31 5.02 6.22
CA ASN A 98 9.49 4.71 5.42
C ASN A 98 9.34 3.36 4.71
N VAL A 99 8.44 3.30 3.74
CA VAL A 99 8.11 2.08 2.99
C VAL A 99 8.50 2.27 1.52
N GLU A 100 9.23 1.32 0.97
CA GLU A 100 9.49 1.21 -0.46
C GLU A 100 8.99 -0.13 -1.00
N ILE A 101 8.19 -0.08 -2.07
CA ILE A 101 7.59 -1.27 -2.69
C ILE A 101 7.85 -1.23 -4.19
N ARG A 102 8.28 -2.37 -4.78
CA ARG A 102 8.50 -2.51 -6.21
C ARG A 102 7.93 -3.82 -6.76
N ASN A 103 7.32 -3.75 -7.95
CA ASN A 103 6.79 -4.92 -8.66
C ASN A 103 5.82 -5.73 -7.79
N ALA A 104 4.76 -5.07 -7.32
CA ALA A 104 3.80 -5.68 -6.41
C ALA A 104 2.38 -5.71 -6.97
N VAL A 105 1.58 -6.67 -6.48
CA VAL A 105 0.13 -6.67 -6.58
C VAL A 105 -0.43 -6.62 -5.16
N ILE A 106 -1.13 -5.54 -4.83
CA ILE A 106 -1.69 -5.30 -3.51
C ILE A 106 -3.21 -5.21 -3.63
N ASN A 107 -3.90 -6.24 -3.18
CA ASN A 107 -5.36 -6.26 -3.09
C ASN A 107 -5.76 -6.00 -1.64
N SER A 108 -6.14 -4.75 -1.32
CA SER A 108 -6.40 -4.34 0.06
C SER A 108 -7.29 -3.11 0.13
N LYS A 109 -8.45 -3.24 0.73
CA LYS A 109 -9.21 -2.10 1.21
C LYS A 109 -8.42 -1.34 2.28
N ASP A 110 -8.53 0.00 2.32
CA ASP A 110 -7.85 0.88 3.28
C ASP A 110 -6.31 0.70 3.34
N ALA A 111 -5.68 0.33 2.21
CA ALA A 111 -4.23 0.25 2.15
C ALA A 111 -3.59 1.64 2.35
N PHE A 112 -2.47 1.68 3.05
CA PHE A 112 -1.69 2.89 3.32
C PHE A 112 -2.42 3.99 4.11
N TRP A 113 -3.40 3.66 4.92
CA TRP A 113 -4.07 4.62 5.80
C TRP A 113 -3.11 5.22 6.84
N ASN A 114 -3.07 6.56 6.96
CA ASN A 114 -2.16 7.28 7.89
C ASN A 114 -0.67 6.91 7.78
N THR A 115 -0.22 6.58 6.59
CA THR A 115 1.21 6.31 6.37
C THR A 115 2.04 7.58 6.21
N GLU A 116 3.34 7.46 6.41
CA GLU A 116 4.31 8.53 6.21
C GLU A 116 5.54 8.05 5.43
N ASN A 117 5.95 8.80 4.39
CA ASN A 117 7.11 8.48 3.54
C ASN A 117 6.99 7.10 2.88
N VAL A 118 6.02 6.92 2.02
CA VAL A 118 5.80 5.69 1.26
C VAL A 118 6.06 5.94 -0.22
N THR A 119 6.83 5.07 -0.86
CA THR A 119 6.98 5.06 -2.32
C THR A 119 6.68 3.68 -2.90
N VAL A 120 5.81 3.64 -3.89
CA VAL A 120 5.44 2.42 -4.62
C VAL A 120 5.78 2.59 -6.10
N TYR A 121 6.47 1.61 -6.68
CA TYR A 121 6.88 1.60 -8.09
C TYR A 121 6.32 0.38 -8.83
N ASP A 122 5.97 0.55 -10.09
CA ASP A 122 5.72 -0.53 -11.05
C ASP A 122 4.73 -1.58 -10.51
N SER A 123 3.62 -1.13 -9.88
CA SER A 123 2.76 -2.01 -9.09
C SER A 123 1.29 -1.82 -9.40
N GLU A 124 0.47 -2.82 -9.07
CA GLU A 124 -0.98 -2.75 -9.09
C GLU A 124 -1.51 -2.67 -7.66
N ILE A 125 -2.38 -1.69 -7.39
CA ILE A 125 -2.95 -1.46 -6.06
C ILE A 125 -4.48 -1.41 -6.22
N ASN A 126 -5.15 -2.40 -5.67
CA ASN A 126 -6.57 -2.60 -5.84
C ASN A 126 -7.29 -2.58 -4.49
N GLY A 127 -8.28 -1.72 -4.34
CA GLY A 127 -9.11 -1.65 -3.14
C GLY A 127 -9.59 -0.24 -2.81
N GLU A 128 -10.67 -0.17 -2.09
CA GLU A 128 -11.32 1.08 -1.68
C GLU A 128 -10.45 1.86 -0.70
N TYR A 129 -10.58 3.19 -0.70
CA TYR A 129 -10.01 4.13 0.28
C TYR A 129 -8.48 4.09 0.38
N LEU A 130 -7.83 3.81 -0.74
CA LEU A 130 -6.37 3.80 -0.84
C LEU A 130 -5.76 5.12 -0.34
N GLY A 131 -4.76 5.03 0.51
CA GLY A 131 -3.89 6.16 0.88
C GLY A 131 -4.55 7.27 1.70
N TRP A 132 -5.70 7.03 2.32
CA TRP A 132 -6.37 8.04 3.14
C TRP A 132 -5.47 8.52 4.28
N HIS A 133 -5.43 9.85 4.48
CA HIS A 133 -4.61 10.52 5.48
C HIS A 133 -3.10 10.23 5.39
N SER A 134 -2.63 9.72 4.24
CA SER A 134 -1.20 9.53 4.02
C SER A 134 -0.46 10.86 3.93
N LYS A 135 0.82 10.84 4.27
CA LYS A 135 1.73 11.97 4.14
C LYS A 135 2.97 11.56 3.36
N ASN A 136 3.29 12.33 2.32
CA ASN A 136 4.41 12.04 1.42
C ASN A 136 4.29 10.61 0.83
N LEU A 137 3.13 10.32 0.22
CA LEU A 137 2.90 9.09 -0.56
C LEU A 137 3.29 9.37 -2.02
N ARG A 138 4.16 8.56 -2.58
CA ARG A 138 4.58 8.63 -3.98
C ARG A 138 4.25 7.34 -4.71
N LEU A 139 3.53 7.45 -5.82
CA LEU A 139 3.16 6.33 -6.70
C LEU A 139 3.77 6.57 -8.09
N VAL A 140 4.58 5.64 -8.58
CA VAL A 140 5.28 5.76 -9.87
C VAL A 140 5.00 4.54 -10.73
N ASN A 141 4.50 4.75 -11.95
CA ASN A 141 4.11 3.70 -12.88
C ASN A 141 3.08 2.71 -12.27
N CYS A 142 2.19 3.17 -11.41
CA CYS A 142 1.22 2.30 -10.73
C CYS A 142 -0.13 2.28 -11.44
N LYS A 143 -0.81 1.12 -11.37
CA LYS A 143 -2.22 0.97 -11.72
C LYS A 143 -3.05 0.93 -10.44
N ILE A 144 -4.11 1.74 -10.38
CA ILE A 144 -4.93 1.93 -9.20
C ILE A 144 -6.38 1.60 -9.53
N SER A 145 -7.05 0.85 -8.66
CA SER A 145 -8.49 0.61 -8.72
C SER A 145 -9.14 0.72 -7.34
N GLY A 146 -10.43 1.00 -7.30
CA GLY A 146 -11.24 1.14 -6.10
C GLY A 146 -11.71 2.56 -5.84
N THR A 147 -12.86 2.68 -5.19
CA THR A 147 -13.54 3.95 -4.93
C THR A 147 -12.81 4.84 -3.94
N GLN A 148 -12.98 6.15 -4.08
CA GLN A 148 -12.47 7.20 -3.19
C GLN A 148 -10.97 7.07 -2.86
N PRO A 149 -10.11 6.86 -3.88
CA PRO A 149 -8.69 6.76 -3.61
C PRO A 149 -8.08 8.11 -3.25
N LEU A 150 -7.04 8.07 -2.39
CA LEU A 150 -6.12 9.16 -2.15
C LEU A 150 -6.76 10.42 -1.56
N CYS A 151 -7.81 10.24 -0.74
CA CYS A 151 -8.46 11.33 -0.03
C CYS A 151 -7.69 11.71 1.24
N TYR A 152 -7.76 13.00 1.61
CA TYR A 152 -7.10 13.58 2.81
C TYR A 152 -5.56 13.41 2.81
N ALA A 153 -4.96 13.09 1.67
CA ALA A 153 -3.52 12.91 1.55
C ALA A 153 -2.77 14.26 1.55
N HIS A 154 -1.60 14.29 2.18
CA HIS A 154 -0.72 15.44 2.18
C HIS A 154 0.55 15.13 1.40
N ASP A 155 0.94 16.05 0.50
CA ASP A 155 2.14 15.92 -0.32
C ASP A 155 2.13 14.62 -1.17
N LEU A 156 0.96 14.33 -1.76
CA LEU A 156 0.78 13.20 -2.65
C LEU A 156 1.45 13.47 -4.00
N MET A 157 2.22 12.51 -4.49
CA MET A 157 2.86 12.54 -5.79
C MET A 157 2.51 11.30 -6.61
N MET A 158 2.07 11.51 -7.86
CA MET A 158 1.78 10.42 -8.80
C MET A 158 2.48 10.69 -10.13
N GLU A 159 3.24 9.72 -10.63
CA GLU A 159 3.98 9.81 -11.89
C GLU A 159 3.65 8.63 -12.80
N ASN A 160 3.18 8.91 -14.02
CA ASN A 160 2.86 7.89 -15.02
C ASN A 160 1.89 6.81 -14.52
N CYS A 161 0.95 7.17 -13.67
CA CYS A 161 -0.02 6.22 -13.12
C CYS A 161 -1.24 6.07 -14.04
N THR A 162 -2.00 5.00 -13.84
CA THR A 162 -3.33 4.81 -14.41
C THR A 162 -4.35 4.57 -13.32
N MET A 163 -5.57 5.07 -13.51
CA MET A 163 -6.70 4.87 -12.61
C MET A 163 -7.81 4.13 -13.38
N ALA A 164 -8.37 3.10 -12.79
CA ALA A 164 -9.47 2.33 -13.37
C ALA A 164 -10.81 3.09 -13.28
N ASP A 165 -11.82 2.62 -13.98
CA ASP A 165 -13.14 3.28 -14.06
C ASP A 165 -13.91 3.30 -12.73
N ASP A 166 -13.52 2.50 -11.75
CA ASP A 166 -14.07 2.47 -10.39
C ASP A 166 -13.39 3.45 -9.41
N CYS A 167 -12.35 4.16 -9.85
CA CYS A 167 -11.70 5.22 -9.09
C CYS A 167 -12.52 6.51 -9.14
N ASP A 168 -13.63 6.56 -8.44
CA ASP A 168 -14.47 7.74 -8.32
C ASP A 168 -14.16 8.57 -7.07
N LEU A 169 -14.60 9.83 -7.05
CA LEU A 169 -14.45 10.77 -5.93
C LEU A 169 -13.02 10.90 -5.41
N ALA A 170 -12.04 10.83 -6.32
CA ALA A 170 -10.62 10.82 -5.99
C ALA A 170 -10.13 12.17 -5.42
N PHE A 171 -9.09 12.11 -4.59
CA PHE A 171 -8.29 13.24 -4.09
C PHE A 171 -9.01 14.20 -3.14
N GLU A 172 -10.14 13.82 -2.55
CA GLU A 172 -10.88 14.71 -1.66
C GLU A 172 -9.99 15.26 -0.54
N TYR A 173 -9.95 16.59 -0.41
CA TYR A 173 -9.14 17.37 0.56
C TYR A 173 -7.62 17.07 0.55
N SER A 174 -7.08 16.63 -0.57
CA SER A 174 -5.65 16.29 -0.70
C SER A 174 -4.82 17.41 -1.32
N SER A 175 -3.54 17.52 -0.95
CA SER A 175 -2.53 18.21 -1.73
C SER A 175 -1.84 17.22 -2.67
N VAL A 176 -1.90 17.47 -4.00
CA VAL A 176 -1.55 16.47 -5.01
C VAL A 176 -0.77 17.07 -6.18
N GLN A 177 0.27 16.35 -6.62
CA GLN A 177 0.94 16.53 -7.90
C GLN A 177 0.81 15.21 -8.67
N ALA A 178 0.03 15.19 -9.75
CA ALA A 178 -0.26 13.93 -10.44
C ALA A 178 -0.13 14.03 -11.96
N THR A 179 0.53 13.02 -12.54
CA THR A 179 0.49 12.71 -13.97
C THR A 179 -0.15 11.33 -14.17
N ILE A 180 -1.33 11.29 -14.78
CA ILE A 180 -2.17 10.10 -14.93
C ILE A 180 -2.42 9.86 -16.42
N ASN A 181 -2.03 8.69 -16.92
CA ASN A 181 -2.07 8.33 -18.32
C ASN A 181 -3.42 7.73 -18.77
N SER A 182 -4.41 7.70 -17.89
CA SER A 182 -5.78 7.26 -18.17
C SER A 182 -6.77 8.42 -18.00
N PRO A 183 -8.03 8.26 -18.43
CA PRO A 183 -9.13 9.08 -17.93
C PRO A 183 -9.23 8.98 -16.40
N ILE A 184 -9.75 10.03 -15.74
CA ILE A 184 -10.16 10.01 -14.34
C ILE A 184 -11.69 10.12 -14.32
N ARG A 185 -12.35 9.18 -13.64
CA ARG A 185 -13.82 9.15 -13.56
C ARG A 185 -14.39 10.36 -12.85
N SER A 186 -13.89 10.66 -11.66
CA SER A 186 -14.25 11.89 -10.96
C SER A 186 -13.18 12.35 -9.96
N VAL A 187 -13.06 13.66 -9.84
CA VAL A 187 -12.19 14.34 -8.85
C VAL A 187 -13.09 15.12 -7.91
N LYS A 188 -12.88 15.00 -6.60
CA LYS A 188 -13.71 15.70 -5.62
C LYS A 188 -12.86 16.57 -4.70
N ASN A 189 -13.21 17.84 -4.59
CA ASN A 189 -12.68 18.78 -3.59
C ASN A 189 -11.16 18.70 -3.32
N PRO A 190 -10.29 18.58 -4.34
CA PRO A 190 -8.85 18.58 -4.07
C PRO A 190 -8.44 19.95 -3.52
N ARG A 191 -7.49 19.96 -2.58
CA ARG A 191 -7.12 21.20 -1.85
C ARG A 191 -6.13 22.06 -2.62
N THR A 192 -5.01 21.49 -3.05
CA THR A 192 -3.94 22.22 -3.74
C THR A 192 -3.16 21.30 -4.67
N GLY A 193 -2.49 21.88 -5.66
CA GLY A 193 -1.54 21.18 -6.53
C GLY A 193 -1.91 21.18 -8.00
N SER A 194 -1.54 20.15 -8.72
CA SER A 194 -1.89 19.97 -10.14
C SER A 194 -2.18 18.50 -10.45
N ILE A 195 -3.13 18.30 -11.33
CA ILE A 195 -3.49 16.97 -11.85
C ILE A 195 -3.47 17.09 -13.38
N THR A 196 -2.65 16.27 -14.05
CA THR A 196 -2.66 16.09 -15.50
C THR A 196 -3.18 14.70 -15.80
N ALA A 197 -4.19 14.59 -16.67
CA ALA A 197 -4.81 13.32 -17.01
C ALA A 197 -5.19 13.25 -18.48
N GLY A 198 -5.46 12.05 -19.00
CA GLY A 198 -5.95 11.86 -20.36
C GLY A 198 -7.29 12.55 -20.63
N SER A 199 -8.18 12.54 -19.64
CA SER A 199 -9.43 13.32 -19.62
C SER A 199 -10.04 13.30 -18.21
N TYR A 200 -11.03 14.17 -17.97
CA TYR A 200 -11.77 14.24 -16.70
C TYR A 200 -13.26 13.95 -16.99
N GLY A 201 -13.84 13.03 -16.21
CA GLY A 201 -15.27 12.77 -16.20
C GLY A 201 -16.01 13.88 -15.43
N GLU A 202 -15.99 13.81 -14.12
CA GLU A 202 -16.66 14.79 -13.25
C GLU A 202 -15.66 15.49 -12.32
N VAL A 203 -15.81 16.81 -12.18
CA VAL A 203 -15.06 17.62 -11.20
C VAL A 203 -16.06 18.21 -10.22
N ILE A 204 -16.05 17.74 -9.00
CA ILE A 204 -16.96 18.13 -7.91
C ILE A 204 -16.24 19.11 -6.99
N LEU A 205 -16.78 20.33 -6.88
CA LEU A 205 -16.28 21.37 -5.98
C LEU A 205 -17.43 21.87 -5.10
N ASP A 206 -17.34 21.60 -3.81
CA ASP A 206 -18.31 22.11 -2.83
C ASP A 206 -18.09 23.60 -2.52
N GLU A 207 -19.12 24.30 -2.07
CA GLU A 207 -19.09 25.75 -1.81
C GLU A 207 -17.99 26.18 -0.82
N ASN A 208 -17.57 25.30 0.06
CA ASN A 208 -16.59 25.58 1.11
C ASN A 208 -15.14 25.32 0.70
N ILE A 209 -14.90 24.81 -0.51
CA ILE A 209 -13.55 24.53 -0.93
C ILE A 209 -12.89 25.75 -1.56
N LYS A 210 -11.74 26.14 -1.01
CA LYS A 210 -10.84 27.11 -1.63
C LYS A 210 -9.77 26.33 -2.40
N ALA A 211 -10.15 25.74 -3.51
CA ALA A 211 -9.21 24.99 -4.34
C ALA A 211 -8.31 25.95 -5.11
N CYS A 212 -7.00 25.75 -5.01
CA CYS A 212 -6.00 26.38 -5.88
C CYS A 212 -5.35 25.26 -6.70
N LEU A 213 -6.02 24.88 -7.79
CA LEU A 213 -5.59 23.77 -8.65
C LEU A 213 -5.46 24.23 -10.10
N LEU A 214 -4.43 23.71 -10.76
CA LEU A 214 -4.31 23.75 -12.20
C LEU A 214 -4.72 22.38 -12.77
N TYR A 215 -5.74 22.38 -13.61
CA TYR A 215 -6.13 21.23 -14.44
C TYR A 215 -5.52 21.39 -15.82
N THR A 216 -4.77 20.41 -16.28
CA THR A 216 -4.21 20.38 -17.63
C THR A 216 -4.52 19.03 -18.29
N SER A 217 -5.03 19.09 -19.49
CA SER A 217 -5.29 17.93 -20.38
C SER A 217 -4.22 17.85 -21.46
#